data_903be0bbe679bfce6decf265336f3a6a
#
_entry.id   903be0bbe679bfce6decf265336f3a6a
#
_cell.length_a   1.000
_cell.length_b   1.000
_cell.length_c   1.000
_cell.angle_alpha   90.00
_cell.angle_beta   90.00
_cell.angle_gamma   90.00
#
_symmetry.space_group_name_H-M   'P 1'
#
loop_
_entity.id
_entity.type
_entity.pdbx_description
1 polymer ?
#
loop_
_entity_poly.entity_id
_entity_poly.type
_entity_poly.pdbx_seq_one_letter_code
_entity_poly.pdbx_strand_id
1 'polypeptide(L)'
;MLVTLLVVYVFNFLDRQIVNILAEPIARDLDLSDTQVGLMTGLAFAVFYTFLGLPLARYADKHTTNRGKLISVALATWSLMTVLCGLAQNFGQLLLARIGVGVGEAGCTPAAHSLIADKVAPEKRPGAMAFYALGIPIGSLLGMVIGGQLADTLGWRKAFMIVGLPGVVLAVVVWLLIKDQDRPIRSETQSVAGQSIRAAMVSSTKQILASVKELMQLKAYVLMLLAASACSFLSYGKGTWTTIFFQRTHELSPGEVGFWFGVGGGIAGIFGTWLGGWLANRYGSIDRRHVVTAPAIGMALAVPLAILAFMQSDWRIALALLMVPTVLNSLYYGPVFSSVQGLVPLHQRAMASALLLFGQNLIGLGLGPLFFGMLSDWLRPEFGTDSVRYVLYGAALLGLVPAALFWYLRPQLHAELDKHV
;
A
#
# COMPACT_ATOMS: atom_id res chain seq x y z
N MET A 1 17.01 -7.02 -16.48
CA MET A 1 16.84 -6.09 -15.35
C MET A 1 15.37 -5.75 -15.10
N LEU A 2 14.63 -5.07 -16.01
CA LEU A 2 13.24 -4.63 -15.75
C LEU A 2 12.30 -5.81 -15.44
N VAL A 3 12.35 -6.90 -16.20
CA VAL A 3 11.54 -8.09 -15.94
C VAL A 3 11.86 -8.69 -14.56
N THR A 4 13.15 -8.78 -14.21
CA THR A 4 13.56 -9.27 -12.87
C THR A 4 13.02 -8.40 -11.76
N LEU A 5 13.07 -7.05 -11.91
CA LEU A 5 12.52 -6.13 -10.95
C LEU A 5 10.99 -6.23 -10.87
N LEU A 6 10.29 -6.42 -11.99
CA LEU A 6 8.85 -6.68 -12.02
C LEU A 6 8.52 -7.94 -11.22
N VAL A 7 9.23 -9.05 -11.46
CA VAL A 7 9.00 -10.32 -10.73
C VAL A 7 9.22 -10.13 -9.23
N VAL A 8 10.30 -9.44 -8.84
CA VAL A 8 10.56 -9.10 -7.42
C VAL A 8 9.39 -8.31 -6.82
N TYR A 9 8.83 -7.36 -7.57
CA TYR A 9 7.72 -6.54 -7.08
C TYR A 9 6.39 -7.31 -7.03
N VAL A 10 6.20 -8.28 -7.93
CA VAL A 10 5.10 -9.25 -7.85
C VAL A 10 5.19 -10.05 -6.54
N PHE A 11 6.37 -10.60 -6.19
CA PHE A 11 6.57 -11.30 -4.93
C PHE A 11 6.33 -10.40 -3.71
N ASN A 12 6.74 -9.14 -3.78
CA ASN A 12 6.51 -8.19 -2.70
C ASN A 12 5.02 -8.01 -2.38
N PHE A 13 4.19 -7.77 -3.42
CA PHE A 13 2.74 -7.62 -3.23
C PHE A 13 2.01 -8.93 -2.96
N LEU A 14 2.52 -10.05 -3.45
CA LEU A 14 2.02 -11.38 -3.14
C LEU A 14 2.15 -11.66 -1.62
N ASP A 15 3.32 -11.37 -1.04
CA ASP A 15 3.59 -11.54 0.40
C ASP A 15 2.71 -10.62 1.27
N ARG A 16 2.37 -9.42 0.78
CA ARG A 16 1.45 -8.51 1.48
C ARG A 16 0.00 -9.00 1.44
N GLN A 17 -0.42 -9.62 0.35
CA GLN A 17 -1.82 -10.01 0.20
C GLN A 17 -2.12 -11.39 0.81
N ILE A 18 -1.14 -12.29 0.83
CA ILE A 18 -1.34 -13.60 1.40
C ILE A 18 -1.76 -13.54 2.87
N VAL A 19 -1.22 -12.62 3.66
CA VAL A 19 -1.59 -12.48 5.07
C VAL A 19 -3.04 -12.06 5.26
N ASN A 20 -3.60 -11.27 4.32
CA ASN A 20 -4.98 -10.82 4.41
C ASN A 20 -5.97 -11.99 4.18
N ILE A 21 -5.69 -12.85 3.20
CA ILE A 21 -6.57 -14.00 2.91
C ILE A 21 -6.42 -15.12 3.97
N LEU A 22 -5.22 -15.24 4.56
CA LEU A 22 -4.94 -16.21 5.62
C LEU A 22 -5.33 -15.70 7.02
N ALA A 23 -5.75 -14.45 7.18
CA ALA A 23 -6.00 -13.84 8.48
C ALA A 23 -7.01 -14.62 9.34
N GLU A 24 -8.11 -15.05 8.75
CA GLU A 24 -9.13 -15.82 9.46
C GLU A 24 -8.68 -17.25 9.82
N PRO A 25 -8.10 -18.06 8.90
CA PRO A 25 -7.52 -19.35 9.27
C PRO A 25 -6.47 -19.27 10.38
N ILE A 26 -5.62 -18.22 10.36
CA ILE A 26 -4.62 -18.00 11.39
C ILE A 26 -5.28 -17.66 12.73
N ALA A 27 -6.29 -16.77 12.71
CA ALA A 27 -7.01 -16.36 13.91
C ALA A 27 -7.67 -17.55 14.60
N ARG A 28 -8.29 -18.45 13.83
CA ARG A 28 -8.92 -19.67 14.36
C ARG A 28 -7.92 -20.67 14.94
N ASP A 29 -6.77 -20.85 14.28
CA ASP A 29 -5.78 -21.85 14.67
C ASP A 29 -4.95 -21.42 15.89
N LEU A 30 -4.65 -20.13 16.03
CA LEU A 30 -3.87 -19.56 17.12
C LEU A 30 -4.72 -18.85 18.20
N ASP A 31 -6.06 -18.95 18.11
CA ASP A 31 -7.03 -18.30 19.02
C ASP A 31 -6.75 -16.80 19.22
N LEU A 32 -6.62 -16.08 18.09
CA LEU A 32 -6.30 -14.67 18.11
C LEU A 32 -7.54 -13.79 18.24
N SER A 33 -7.41 -12.70 19.00
CA SER A 33 -8.41 -11.63 18.97
C SER A 33 -8.36 -10.87 17.65
N ASP A 34 -9.43 -10.17 17.30
CA ASP A 34 -9.51 -9.34 16.10
C ASP A 34 -8.50 -8.17 16.15
N THR A 35 -8.22 -7.63 17.34
CA THR A 35 -7.13 -6.66 17.58
C THR A 35 -5.77 -7.24 17.19
N GLN A 36 -5.48 -8.49 17.59
CA GLN A 36 -4.22 -9.16 17.23
C GLN A 36 -4.12 -9.40 15.72
N VAL A 37 -5.22 -9.78 15.07
CA VAL A 37 -5.30 -9.90 13.61
C VAL A 37 -4.99 -8.56 12.94
N GLY A 38 -5.62 -7.48 13.39
CA GLY A 38 -5.36 -6.14 12.86
C GLY A 38 -3.92 -5.67 13.08
N LEU A 39 -3.32 -5.98 14.24
CA LEU A 39 -1.92 -5.69 14.54
C LEU A 39 -0.96 -6.44 13.60
N MET A 40 -1.19 -7.72 13.38
CA MET A 40 -0.40 -8.60 12.52
C MET A 40 -0.46 -8.19 11.05
N THR A 41 -1.66 -7.88 10.53
CA THR A 41 -1.88 -7.56 9.11
C THR A 41 -1.48 -6.14 8.76
N GLY A 42 -1.50 -5.22 9.73
CA GLY A 42 -1.26 -3.80 9.52
C GLY A 42 0.00 -3.27 10.22
N LEU A 43 -0.13 -2.90 11.48
CA LEU A 43 0.84 -2.04 12.19
C LEU A 43 2.23 -2.68 12.33
N ALA A 44 2.30 -3.99 12.60
CA ALA A 44 3.56 -4.71 12.76
C ALA A 44 4.48 -4.59 11.53
N PHE A 45 3.88 -4.64 10.35
CA PHE A 45 4.58 -4.45 9.08
C PHE A 45 4.83 -2.96 8.80
N ALA A 46 3.78 -2.13 8.88
CA ALA A 46 3.77 -0.76 8.38
C ALA A 46 4.77 0.15 9.10
N VAL A 47 4.93 0.02 10.42
CA VAL A 47 5.87 0.84 11.20
C VAL A 47 7.30 0.62 10.69
N PHE A 48 7.76 -0.62 10.65
CA PHE A 48 9.14 -0.92 10.26
C PHE A 48 9.38 -0.62 8.79
N TYR A 49 8.44 -0.98 7.90
CA TYR A 49 8.51 -0.64 6.48
C TYR A 49 8.64 0.87 6.25
N THR A 50 7.82 1.67 6.92
CA THR A 50 7.76 3.12 6.71
C THR A 50 8.99 3.83 7.29
N PHE A 51 9.36 3.52 8.54
CA PHE A 51 10.49 4.22 9.18
C PHE A 51 11.85 3.78 8.63
N LEU A 52 12.02 2.51 8.25
CA LEU A 52 13.27 2.02 7.66
C LEU A 52 13.39 2.35 6.17
N GLY A 53 12.30 2.60 5.47
CA GLY A 53 12.30 2.96 4.07
C GLY A 53 13.15 4.20 3.77
N LEU A 54 13.09 5.25 4.60
CA LEU A 54 13.87 6.48 4.42
C LEU A 54 15.39 6.27 4.55
N PRO A 55 15.93 5.66 5.64
CA PRO A 55 17.38 5.42 5.73
C PRO A 55 17.88 4.45 4.66
N LEU A 56 17.09 3.44 4.28
CA LEU A 56 17.47 2.50 3.23
C LEU A 56 17.43 3.14 1.83
N ALA A 57 16.50 4.08 1.56
CA ALA A 57 16.53 4.88 0.34
C ALA A 57 17.83 5.68 0.23
N ARG A 58 18.22 6.37 1.31
CA ARG A 58 19.50 7.11 1.35
C ARG A 58 20.71 6.20 1.19
N TYR A 59 20.66 5.00 1.77
CA TYR A 59 21.70 4.00 1.60
C TYR A 59 21.80 3.52 0.14
N ALA A 60 20.65 3.27 -0.51
CA ALA A 60 20.57 2.89 -1.92
C ALA A 60 21.15 3.97 -2.85
N ASP A 61 21.03 5.25 -2.49
CA ASP A 61 21.54 6.37 -3.28
C ASP A 61 23.04 6.62 -3.12
N LYS A 62 23.70 6.05 -2.11
CA LYS A 62 25.15 6.16 -1.98
C LYS A 62 25.87 5.54 -3.19
N HIS A 63 26.89 6.24 -3.70
CA HIS A 63 27.69 5.80 -4.86
C HIS A 63 28.32 4.40 -4.65
N THR A 64 28.70 4.09 -3.41
CA THR A 64 29.35 2.81 -3.06
C THR A 64 28.37 1.64 -2.90
N THR A 65 27.06 1.89 -2.90
CA THR A 65 26.06 0.85 -2.68
C THR A 65 25.74 0.12 -3.98
N ASN A 66 25.89 -1.19 -3.98
CA ASN A 66 25.39 -2.05 -5.05
C ASN A 66 23.89 -2.33 -4.80
N ARG A 67 23.02 -1.70 -5.58
CA ARG A 67 21.56 -1.81 -5.44
C ARG A 67 21.03 -3.19 -5.79
N GLY A 68 21.68 -3.91 -6.70
CA GLY A 68 21.34 -5.29 -7.02
C GLY A 68 21.52 -6.21 -5.80
N LYS A 69 22.63 -6.05 -5.09
CA LYS A 69 22.87 -6.77 -3.82
C LYS A 69 21.89 -6.36 -2.73
N LEU A 70 21.58 -5.06 -2.62
CA LEU A 70 20.61 -4.57 -1.66
C LEU A 70 19.21 -5.17 -1.89
N ILE A 71 18.73 -5.19 -3.15
CA ILE A 71 17.46 -5.80 -3.53
C ILE A 71 17.47 -7.31 -3.23
N SER A 72 18.57 -8.01 -3.54
CA SER A 72 18.71 -9.44 -3.28
C SER A 72 18.65 -9.76 -1.78
N VAL A 73 19.39 -9.04 -0.94
CA VAL A 73 19.38 -9.22 0.52
C VAL A 73 17.99 -8.88 1.09
N ALA A 74 17.39 -7.79 0.64
CA ALA A 74 16.05 -7.41 1.01
C ALA A 74 15.04 -8.54 0.71
N LEU A 75 15.05 -9.03 -0.53
CA LEU A 75 14.19 -10.13 -0.99
C LEU A 75 14.41 -11.42 -0.17
N ALA A 76 15.66 -11.82 0.04
CA ALA A 76 15.99 -12.99 0.86
C ALA A 76 15.46 -12.84 2.29
N THR A 77 15.63 -11.65 2.88
CA THR A 77 15.20 -11.38 4.25
C THR A 77 13.68 -11.49 4.39
N TRP A 78 12.90 -10.74 3.57
CA TRP A 78 11.44 -10.83 3.74
C TRP A 78 10.88 -12.19 3.37
N SER A 79 11.42 -12.85 2.32
CA SER A 79 10.95 -14.18 1.93
C SER A 79 11.24 -15.24 3.00
N LEU A 80 12.41 -15.16 3.66
CA LEU A 80 12.71 -16.02 4.80
C LEU A 80 11.77 -15.74 5.97
N MET A 81 11.48 -14.47 6.27
CA MET A 81 10.51 -14.11 7.31
C MET A 81 9.09 -14.58 6.97
N THR A 82 8.72 -14.57 5.68
CA THR A 82 7.45 -15.16 5.20
C THR A 82 7.40 -16.68 5.46
N VAL A 83 8.50 -17.40 5.19
CA VAL A 83 8.60 -18.83 5.58
C VAL A 83 8.46 -19.02 7.09
N LEU A 84 9.11 -18.15 7.89
CA LEU A 84 9.03 -18.19 9.36
C LEU A 84 7.61 -17.88 9.87
N CYS A 85 6.81 -17.08 9.15
CA CYS A 85 5.39 -16.93 9.48
C CYS A 85 4.68 -18.29 9.48
N GLY A 86 4.99 -19.17 8.51
CA GLY A 86 4.41 -20.53 8.45
C GLY A 86 4.88 -21.47 9.56
N LEU A 87 6.00 -21.19 10.21
CA LEU A 87 6.53 -21.97 11.35
C LEU A 87 6.06 -21.44 12.71
N ALA A 88 5.36 -20.30 12.75
CA ALA A 88 4.91 -19.70 13.98
C ALA A 88 3.90 -20.57 14.74
N GLN A 89 4.12 -20.77 16.04
CA GLN A 89 3.27 -21.57 16.92
C GLN A 89 2.41 -20.70 17.85
N ASN A 90 2.67 -19.40 17.91
CA ASN A 90 1.93 -18.43 18.71
C ASN A 90 1.98 -17.04 18.08
N PHE A 91 1.14 -16.14 18.60
CA PHE A 91 1.03 -14.78 18.12
C PHE A 91 2.37 -14.02 18.14
N GLY A 92 3.17 -14.16 19.21
CA GLY A 92 4.43 -13.44 19.35
C GLY A 92 5.45 -13.80 18.25
N GLN A 93 5.59 -15.08 17.94
CA GLN A 93 6.46 -15.55 16.85
C GLN A 93 5.97 -15.03 15.49
N LEU A 94 4.66 -15.11 15.24
CA LEU A 94 4.06 -14.61 14.01
C LEU A 94 4.26 -13.09 13.87
N LEU A 95 4.03 -12.34 14.94
CA LEU A 95 4.23 -10.89 14.98
C LEU A 95 5.67 -10.50 14.67
N LEU A 96 6.65 -11.16 15.29
CA LEU A 96 8.07 -10.93 15.02
C LEU A 96 8.46 -11.25 13.59
N ALA A 97 7.94 -12.33 13.01
CA ALA A 97 8.16 -12.67 11.62
C ALA A 97 7.55 -11.59 10.69
N ARG A 98 6.35 -11.09 10.97
CA ARG A 98 5.72 -9.99 10.22
C ARG A 98 6.51 -8.68 10.31
N ILE A 99 7.07 -8.35 11.48
CA ILE A 99 8.02 -7.23 11.62
C ILE A 99 9.23 -7.45 10.71
N GLY A 100 9.79 -8.67 10.70
CA GLY A 100 10.91 -9.02 9.85
C GLY A 100 10.61 -8.90 8.35
N VAL A 101 9.40 -9.24 7.92
CA VAL A 101 8.94 -8.97 6.53
C VAL A 101 8.97 -7.47 6.24
N GLY A 102 8.41 -6.63 7.14
CA GLY A 102 8.41 -5.17 6.97
C GLY A 102 9.83 -4.58 6.88
N VAL A 103 10.76 -5.07 7.72
CA VAL A 103 12.17 -4.68 7.68
C VAL A 103 12.82 -5.08 6.35
N GLY A 104 12.59 -6.31 5.88
CA GLY A 104 13.14 -6.80 4.62
C GLY A 104 12.65 -6.01 3.41
N GLU A 105 11.36 -5.75 3.32
CA GLU A 105 10.77 -5.05 2.18
C GLU A 105 11.17 -3.57 2.07
N ALA A 106 11.49 -2.91 3.17
CA ALA A 106 11.71 -1.46 3.24
C ALA A 106 12.78 -0.93 2.26
N GLY A 107 13.80 -1.74 1.94
CA GLY A 107 14.91 -1.35 1.07
C GLY A 107 14.68 -1.62 -0.43
N CYS A 108 13.70 -2.45 -0.78
CA CYS A 108 13.55 -2.95 -2.15
C CYS A 108 13.08 -1.88 -3.14
N THR A 109 11.94 -1.24 -2.87
CA THR A 109 11.33 -0.27 -3.78
C THR A 109 12.22 0.96 -4.05
N PRO A 110 12.84 1.59 -3.04
CA PRO A 110 13.76 2.71 -3.27
C PRO A 110 14.96 2.30 -4.14
N ALA A 111 15.56 1.14 -3.87
CA ALA A 111 16.70 0.65 -4.64
C ALA A 111 16.31 0.33 -6.11
N ALA A 112 15.14 -0.26 -6.34
CA ALA A 112 14.61 -0.54 -7.68
C ALA A 112 14.35 0.74 -8.46
N HIS A 113 13.71 1.75 -7.87
CA HIS A 113 13.45 3.04 -8.50
C HIS A 113 14.75 3.76 -8.86
N SER A 114 15.72 3.79 -7.93
CA SER A 114 17.04 4.38 -8.18
C SER A 114 17.78 3.66 -9.33
N LEU A 115 17.69 2.32 -9.37
CA LEU A 115 18.32 1.51 -10.42
C LEU A 115 17.68 1.77 -11.80
N ILE A 116 16.35 1.85 -11.88
CA ILE A 116 15.61 2.17 -13.11
C ILE A 116 15.98 3.58 -13.58
N ALA A 117 16.02 4.55 -12.68
CA ALA A 117 16.35 5.93 -13.01
C ALA A 117 17.76 6.08 -13.60
N ASP A 118 18.72 5.28 -13.17
CA ASP A 118 20.11 5.35 -13.67
C ASP A 118 20.35 4.53 -14.95
N LYS A 119 19.69 3.38 -15.08
CA LYS A 119 19.96 2.45 -16.19
C LYS A 119 19.03 2.60 -17.40
N VAL A 120 17.93 3.37 -17.25
CA VAL A 120 16.95 3.61 -18.33
C VAL A 120 17.06 5.06 -18.81
N ALA A 121 17.10 5.25 -20.13
CA ALA A 121 17.14 6.57 -20.75
C ALA A 121 15.96 7.44 -20.29
N PRO A 122 16.15 8.75 -20.05
CA PRO A 122 15.12 9.64 -19.48
C PRO A 122 13.77 9.55 -20.19
N GLU A 123 13.75 9.45 -21.51
CA GLU A 123 12.55 9.40 -22.33
C GLU A 123 11.73 8.12 -22.13
N LYS A 124 12.42 7.02 -21.76
CA LYS A 124 11.80 5.70 -21.52
C LYS A 124 11.49 5.41 -20.04
N ARG A 125 11.95 6.27 -19.11
CA ARG A 125 11.75 6.06 -17.65
C ARG A 125 10.28 5.96 -17.25
N PRO A 126 9.36 6.81 -17.75
CA PRO A 126 7.95 6.70 -17.38
C PRO A 126 7.36 5.33 -17.73
N GLY A 127 7.67 4.81 -18.93
CA GLY A 127 7.22 3.49 -19.35
C GLY A 127 7.83 2.35 -18.52
N ALA A 128 9.12 2.45 -18.16
CA ALA A 128 9.79 1.47 -17.31
C ALA A 128 9.23 1.45 -15.87
N MET A 129 8.92 2.61 -15.31
CA MET A 129 8.27 2.72 -14.00
C MET A 129 6.85 2.16 -14.03
N ALA A 130 6.07 2.45 -15.09
CA ALA A 130 4.74 1.89 -15.28
C ALA A 130 4.80 0.34 -15.41
N PHE A 131 5.76 -0.18 -16.17
CA PHE A 131 5.98 -1.62 -16.30
C PHE A 131 6.32 -2.26 -14.94
N TYR A 132 7.23 -1.65 -14.17
CA TYR A 132 7.54 -2.09 -12.81
C TYR A 132 6.32 -2.08 -11.90
N ALA A 133 5.49 -1.04 -11.97
CA ALA A 133 4.28 -0.89 -11.16
C ALA A 133 3.20 -1.96 -11.44
N LEU A 134 3.23 -2.66 -12.59
CA LEU A 134 2.36 -3.81 -12.86
C LEU A 134 2.55 -4.93 -11.82
N GLY A 135 3.68 -4.96 -11.12
CA GLY A 135 3.89 -5.88 -10.00
C GLY A 135 2.86 -5.75 -8.88
N ILE A 136 2.26 -4.56 -8.68
CA ILE A 136 1.24 -4.33 -7.67
C ILE A 136 -0.03 -5.15 -7.94
N PRO A 137 -0.77 -4.93 -9.05
CA PRO A 137 -2.00 -5.66 -9.31
C PRO A 137 -1.76 -7.15 -9.56
N ILE A 138 -0.68 -7.51 -10.23
CA ILE A 138 -0.35 -8.92 -10.49
C ILE A 138 -0.04 -9.65 -9.19
N GLY A 139 0.83 -9.09 -8.34
CA GLY A 139 1.19 -9.69 -7.06
C GLY A 139 0.01 -9.76 -6.09
N SER A 140 -0.83 -8.71 -6.07
CA SER A 140 -2.04 -8.70 -5.24
C SER A 140 -3.04 -9.79 -5.65
N LEU A 141 -3.29 -9.93 -6.95
CA LEU A 141 -4.16 -10.98 -7.48
C LEU A 141 -3.60 -12.38 -7.15
N LEU A 142 -2.32 -12.61 -7.47
CA LEU A 142 -1.68 -13.90 -7.22
C LEU A 142 -1.64 -14.23 -5.72
N GLY A 143 -1.39 -13.24 -4.85
CA GLY A 143 -1.38 -13.43 -3.40
C GLY A 143 -2.73 -13.87 -2.85
N MET A 144 -3.82 -13.26 -3.33
CA MET A 144 -5.18 -13.64 -2.95
C MET A 144 -5.56 -15.03 -3.48
N VAL A 145 -5.36 -15.28 -4.78
CA VAL A 145 -5.78 -16.53 -5.42
C VAL A 145 -4.92 -17.70 -4.96
N ILE A 146 -3.59 -17.60 -5.07
CA ILE A 146 -2.68 -18.69 -4.69
C ILE A 146 -2.71 -18.91 -3.19
N GLY A 147 -2.68 -17.83 -2.40
CA GLY A 147 -2.73 -17.92 -0.94
C GLY A 147 -4.00 -18.61 -0.44
N GLY A 148 -5.16 -18.23 -1.00
CA GLY A 148 -6.44 -18.86 -0.67
C GLY A 148 -6.50 -20.34 -1.05
N GLN A 149 -6.11 -20.72 -2.28
CA GLN A 149 -6.11 -22.11 -2.75
C GLN A 149 -5.14 -22.99 -1.95
N LEU A 150 -3.96 -22.47 -1.61
CA LEU A 150 -3.01 -23.18 -0.76
C LEU A 150 -3.54 -23.35 0.67
N ALA A 151 -4.28 -22.37 1.19
CA ALA A 151 -4.89 -22.49 2.51
C ALA A 151 -5.93 -23.59 2.57
N ASP A 152 -6.79 -23.70 1.55
CA ASP A 152 -7.82 -24.72 1.47
C ASP A 152 -7.24 -26.14 1.36
N THR A 153 -6.15 -26.29 0.60
CA THR A 153 -5.59 -27.61 0.29
C THR A 153 -4.55 -28.09 1.28
N LEU A 154 -3.70 -27.18 1.78
CA LEU A 154 -2.50 -27.48 2.57
C LEU A 154 -2.46 -26.78 3.94
N GLY A 155 -3.40 -25.87 4.19
CA GLY A 155 -3.43 -25.03 5.38
C GLY A 155 -2.51 -23.82 5.31
N TRP A 156 -2.78 -22.83 6.15
CA TRP A 156 -2.11 -21.53 6.13
C TRP A 156 -0.59 -21.59 6.37
N ARG A 157 -0.11 -22.52 7.21
CA ARG A 157 1.32 -22.70 7.49
C ARG A 157 2.10 -23.07 6.25
N LYS A 158 1.64 -24.08 5.52
CA LYS A 158 2.29 -24.50 4.27
C LYS A 158 2.12 -23.47 3.17
N ALA A 159 1.01 -22.72 3.14
CA ALA A 159 0.82 -21.61 2.20
C ALA A 159 1.93 -20.57 2.33
N PHE A 160 2.25 -20.11 3.55
CA PHE A 160 3.39 -19.20 3.77
C PHE A 160 4.74 -19.78 3.34
N MET A 161 4.99 -21.06 3.64
CA MET A 161 6.25 -21.71 3.27
C MET A 161 6.39 -21.82 1.75
N ILE A 162 5.33 -22.25 1.04
CA ILE A 162 5.33 -22.43 -0.42
C ILE A 162 5.49 -21.10 -1.14
N VAL A 163 4.92 -20.03 -0.60
CA VAL A 163 5.04 -18.68 -1.18
C VAL A 163 6.39 -18.05 -0.88
N GLY A 164 6.92 -18.22 0.34
CA GLY A 164 8.18 -17.60 0.73
C GLY A 164 9.42 -18.28 0.09
N LEU A 165 9.44 -19.61 -0.02
CA LEU A 165 10.61 -20.34 -0.53
C LEU A 165 11.06 -19.91 -1.94
N PRO A 166 10.17 -19.75 -2.94
CA PRO A 166 10.58 -19.27 -4.27
C PRO A 166 11.21 -17.89 -4.25
N GLY A 167 10.81 -17.02 -3.32
CA GLY A 167 11.41 -15.70 -3.14
C GLY A 167 12.87 -15.77 -2.68
N VAL A 168 13.21 -16.75 -1.81
CA VAL A 168 14.62 -16.98 -1.42
C VAL A 168 15.46 -17.44 -2.63
N VAL A 169 14.92 -18.31 -3.47
CA VAL A 169 15.58 -18.73 -4.73
C VAL A 169 15.71 -17.53 -5.68
N LEU A 170 14.67 -16.75 -5.83
CA LEU A 170 14.68 -15.54 -6.65
C LEU A 170 15.73 -14.53 -6.16
N ALA A 171 15.99 -14.43 -4.87
CA ALA A 171 17.03 -13.56 -4.33
C ALA A 171 18.44 -13.93 -4.87
N VAL A 172 18.73 -15.22 -4.97
CA VAL A 172 19.97 -15.69 -5.61
C VAL A 172 20.02 -15.30 -7.09
N VAL A 173 18.93 -15.47 -7.81
CA VAL A 173 18.80 -15.07 -9.22
C VAL A 173 19.04 -13.56 -9.38
N VAL A 174 18.43 -12.74 -8.51
CA VAL A 174 18.63 -11.27 -8.49
C VAL A 174 20.11 -10.93 -8.25
N TRP A 175 20.74 -11.58 -7.29
CA TRP A 175 22.17 -11.38 -6.99
C TRP A 175 23.07 -11.64 -8.20
N LEU A 176 22.78 -12.67 -8.98
CA LEU A 176 23.56 -13.06 -10.16
C LEU A 176 23.26 -12.18 -11.39
N LEU A 177 21.99 -11.78 -11.59
CA LEU A 177 21.56 -11.08 -12.80
C LEU A 177 21.68 -9.57 -12.73
N ILE A 178 21.47 -8.95 -11.53
CA ILE A 178 21.48 -7.49 -11.40
C ILE A 178 22.88 -7.03 -11.01
N LYS A 179 23.71 -6.74 -12.02
CA LYS A 179 25.02 -6.14 -11.82
C LYS A 179 24.90 -4.61 -11.80
N ASP A 180 25.28 -3.99 -10.69
CA ASP A 180 25.26 -2.53 -10.49
C ASP A 180 26.66 -2.02 -10.15
N GLN A 181 27.60 -2.17 -11.13
CA GLN A 181 29.02 -1.88 -10.92
C GLN A 181 29.44 -0.51 -11.45
N ASP A 182 28.73 0.06 -12.43
CA ASP A 182 29.13 1.29 -13.11
C ASP A 182 28.16 2.43 -12.78
N ARG A 183 28.40 3.12 -11.68
CA ARG A 183 27.72 4.37 -11.37
C ARG A 183 28.57 5.57 -11.81
N PRO A 184 28.06 6.46 -12.68
CA PRO A 184 28.73 7.73 -12.94
C PRO A 184 28.77 8.54 -11.64
N ILE A 185 29.94 9.12 -11.33
CA ILE A 185 30.12 10.03 -10.19
C ILE A 185 29.29 11.27 -10.50
N ARG A 186 28.17 11.46 -9.83
CA ARG A 186 27.42 12.73 -9.89
C ARG A 186 28.23 13.81 -9.16
N SER A 187 28.50 14.93 -9.84
CA SER A 187 29.30 16.06 -9.35
C SER A 187 28.76 16.72 -8.06
N GLU A 188 27.52 16.48 -7.71
CA GLU A 188 26.92 16.99 -6.45
C GLU A 188 27.51 16.37 -5.17
N THR A 189 28.18 15.20 -5.26
CA THR A 189 28.80 14.55 -4.10
C THR A 189 30.11 15.22 -3.66
N GLN A 190 30.67 16.12 -4.48
CA GLN A 190 31.93 16.81 -4.16
C GLN A 190 31.79 17.91 -3.11
N SER A 191 30.56 18.42 -2.87
CA SER A 191 30.37 19.51 -1.89
C SER A 191 30.34 19.05 -0.41
N VAL A 192 30.28 17.75 -0.15
CA VAL A 192 30.17 17.19 1.22
C VAL A 192 31.46 16.55 1.73
N ALA A 193 32.52 16.52 0.91
CA ALA A 193 33.78 15.83 1.24
C ALA A 193 34.58 16.44 2.39
N GLY A 194 34.12 17.51 3.04
CA GLY A 194 34.76 18.15 4.20
C GLY A 194 33.93 18.21 5.47
N GLN A 195 32.68 17.75 5.46
CA GLN A 195 31.83 17.85 6.65
C GLN A 195 31.79 16.52 7.42
N SER A 196 31.87 16.59 8.77
CA SER A 196 31.71 15.39 9.58
C SER A 196 30.33 14.78 9.30
N ILE A 197 30.22 13.42 9.29
CA ILE A 197 28.99 12.67 9.04
C ILE A 197 27.85 13.18 9.92
N ARG A 198 28.17 13.62 11.14
CA ARG A 198 27.21 14.18 12.10
C ARG A 198 26.68 15.55 11.68
N ALA A 199 27.54 16.42 11.12
CA ALA A 199 27.13 17.74 10.61
C ALA A 199 26.30 17.61 9.34
N ALA A 200 26.65 16.69 8.44
CA ALA A 200 25.86 16.38 7.24
C ALA A 200 24.48 15.78 7.57
N MET A 201 24.39 14.91 8.59
CA MET A 201 23.12 14.40 9.08
C MET A 201 22.25 15.51 9.68
N VAL A 202 22.81 16.39 10.50
CA VAL A 202 22.07 17.48 11.14
C VAL A 202 21.60 18.51 10.11
N SER A 203 22.42 18.87 9.12
CA SER A 203 22.02 19.78 8.03
C SER A 203 20.92 19.19 7.17
N SER A 204 21.03 17.92 6.81
CA SER A 204 20.02 17.18 6.04
C SER A 204 18.70 17.06 6.80
N THR A 205 18.74 16.81 8.11
CA THR A 205 17.51 16.74 8.94
C THR A 205 16.83 18.09 9.05
N LYS A 206 17.61 19.19 9.21
CA LYS A 206 17.06 20.55 9.21
C LYS A 206 16.40 20.91 7.88
N GLN A 207 17.01 20.55 6.75
CA GLN A 207 16.42 20.75 5.41
C GLN A 207 15.11 19.98 5.22
N ILE A 208 15.06 18.70 5.66
CA ILE A 208 13.83 17.91 5.63
C ILE A 208 12.74 18.58 6.46
N LEU A 209 13.04 18.96 7.69
CA LEU A 209 12.08 19.61 8.58
C LEU A 209 11.60 20.96 8.01
N ALA A 210 12.47 21.72 7.39
CA ALA A 210 12.09 22.96 6.70
C ALA A 210 11.14 22.69 5.54
N SER A 211 11.46 21.72 4.67
CA SER A 211 10.57 21.34 3.55
C SER A 211 9.23 20.79 4.05
N VAL A 212 9.22 19.97 5.10
CA VAL A 212 7.96 19.51 5.71
C VAL A 212 7.15 20.68 6.25
N LYS A 213 7.81 21.64 6.94
CA LYS A 213 7.14 22.83 7.47
C LYS A 213 6.53 23.69 6.34
N GLU A 214 7.24 23.89 5.24
CA GLU A 214 6.72 24.61 4.07
C GLU A 214 5.51 23.90 3.46
N LEU A 215 5.58 22.57 3.24
CA LEU A 215 4.48 21.76 2.72
C LEU A 215 3.25 21.82 3.63
N MET A 216 3.44 21.79 4.96
CA MET A 216 2.36 21.90 5.93
C MET A 216 1.70 23.28 5.98
N GLN A 217 2.30 24.32 5.40
CA GLN A 217 1.68 25.63 5.25
C GLN A 217 0.73 25.72 4.04
N LEU A 218 0.88 24.82 3.06
CA LEU A 218 0.01 24.73 1.89
C LEU A 218 -1.29 24.02 2.26
N LYS A 219 -2.38 24.77 2.42
CA LYS A 219 -3.67 24.24 2.86
C LYS A 219 -4.21 23.12 1.94
N ALA A 220 -4.08 23.31 0.62
CA ALA A 220 -4.49 22.27 -0.34
C ALA A 220 -3.65 21.00 -0.20
N TYR A 221 -2.35 21.10 0.05
CA TYR A 221 -1.49 19.96 0.28
C TYR A 221 -1.88 19.18 1.55
N VAL A 222 -2.11 19.88 2.67
CA VAL A 222 -2.53 19.26 3.94
C VAL A 222 -3.86 18.54 3.79
N LEU A 223 -4.85 19.17 3.16
CA LEU A 223 -6.15 18.55 2.91
C LEU A 223 -6.02 17.32 2.01
N MET A 224 -5.15 17.39 0.98
CA MET A 224 -4.86 16.26 0.10
C MET A 224 -4.21 15.11 0.85
N LEU A 225 -3.22 15.41 1.70
CA LEU A 225 -2.54 14.42 2.56
C LEU A 225 -3.54 13.72 3.51
N LEU A 226 -4.41 14.49 4.17
CA LEU A 226 -5.44 13.95 5.06
C LEU A 226 -6.46 13.10 4.30
N ALA A 227 -6.97 13.58 3.16
CA ALA A 227 -7.91 12.85 2.32
C ALA A 227 -7.31 11.53 1.83
N ALA A 228 -6.10 11.55 1.29
CA ALA A 228 -5.41 10.36 0.80
C ALA A 228 -5.08 9.35 1.92
N SER A 229 -4.68 9.85 3.10
CA SER A 229 -4.45 9.00 4.27
C SER A 229 -5.74 8.35 4.78
N ALA A 230 -6.86 9.09 4.80
CA ALA A 230 -8.18 8.57 5.14
C ALA A 230 -8.67 7.52 4.12
N CYS A 231 -8.44 7.76 2.80
CA CYS A 231 -8.71 6.76 1.77
C CYS A 231 -7.92 5.48 1.99
N SER A 232 -6.62 5.61 2.26
CA SER A 232 -5.75 4.45 2.51
C SER A 232 -6.15 3.71 3.79
N PHE A 233 -6.52 4.43 4.85
CA PHE A 233 -7.02 3.85 6.10
C PHE A 233 -8.25 2.95 5.84
N LEU A 234 -9.21 3.46 5.08
CA LEU A 234 -10.40 2.69 4.73
C LEU A 234 -10.10 1.55 3.76
N SER A 235 -9.20 1.76 2.81
CA SER A 235 -8.86 0.77 1.80
C SER A 235 -8.17 -0.44 2.42
N TYR A 236 -7.11 -0.23 3.21
CA TYR A 236 -6.38 -1.32 3.86
C TYR A 236 -7.21 -1.99 4.96
N GLY A 237 -7.91 -1.20 5.78
CA GLY A 237 -8.79 -1.73 6.80
C GLY A 237 -9.91 -2.59 6.21
N LYS A 238 -10.69 -2.04 5.28
CA LYS A 238 -11.74 -2.80 4.59
C LYS A 238 -11.19 -4.00 3.82
N GLY A 239 -10.02 -3.88 3.19
CA GLY A 239 -9.39 -4.99 2.46
C GLY A 239 -9.24 -6.23 3.32
N THR A 240 -8.66 -6.11 4.51
CA THR A 240 -8.50 -7.20 5.47
C THR A 240 -9.85 -7.69 6.00
N TRP A 241 -10.69 -6.77 6.49
CA TRP A 241 -11.93 -7.14 7.21
C TRP A 241 -13.05 -7.61 6.28
N THR A 242 -13.06 -7.23 5.01
CA THR A 242 -14.02 -7.79 4.03
C THR A 242 -13.70 -9.24 3.71
N THR A 243 -12.43 -9.64 3.62
CA THR A 243 -12.08 -11.05 3.42
C THR A 243 -12.50 -11.91 4.61
N ILE A 244 -12.30 -11.41 5.83
CA ILE A 244 -12.75 -12.06 7.06
C ILE A 244 -14.29 -12.14 7.12
N PHE A 245 -14.99 -11.07 6.74
CA PHE A 245 -16.45 -11.05 6.67
C PHE A 245 -17.00 -12.17 5.78
N PHE A 246 -16.47 -12.34 4.58
CA PHE A 246 -16.94 -13.42 3.69
C PHE A 246 -16.62 -14.80 4.26
N GLN A 247 -15.49 -14.98 4.94
CA GLN A 247 -15.14 -16.26 5.57
C GLN A 247 -15.95 -16.55 6.83
N ARG A 248 -16.28 -15.53 7.67
CA ARG A 248 -17.03 -15.73 8.93
C ARG A 248 -18.53 -15.76 8.74
N THR A 249 -19.06 -14.80 7.98
CA THR A 249 -20.50 -14.56 7.88
C THR A 249 -21.13 -15.38 6.77
N HIS A 250 -20.40 -15.56 5.66
CA HIS A 250 -20.87 -16.35 4.52
C HIS A 250 -20.24 -17.74 4.43
N GLU A 251 -19.36 -18.09 5.38
CA GLU A 251 -18.71 -19.41 5.49
C GLU A 251 -17.96 -19.83 4.22
N LEU A 252 -17.50 -18.86 3.41
CA LEU A 252 -16.71 -19.15 2.23
C LEU A 252 -15.29 -19.58 2.60
N SER A 253 -14.75 -20.51 1.82
CA SER A 253 -13.36 -20.92 1.97
C SER A 253 -12.39 -19.78 1.59
N PRO A 254 -11.17 -19.75 2.14
CA PRO A 254 -10.13 -18.82 1.71
C PRO A 254 -9.89 -18.82 0.20
N GLY A 255 -9.97 -20.00 -0.46
CA GLY A 255 -9.80 -20.12 -1.91
C GLY A 255 -10.92 -19.45 -2.70
N GLU A 256 -12.18 -19.62 -2.27
CA GLU A 256 -13.32 -18.96 -2.90
C GLU A 256 -13.23 -17.44 -2.75
N VAL A 257 -12.96 -16.95 -1.54
CA VAL A 257 -12.78 -15.50 -1.28
C VAL A 257 -11.60 -14.96 -2.09
N GLY A 258 -10.46 -15.67 -2.08
CA GLY A 258 -9.26 -15.29 -2.82
C GLY A 258 -9.49 -15.15 -4.32
N PHE A 259 -10.23 -16.09 -4.90
CA PHE A 259 -10.56 -16.07 -6.32
C PHE A 259 -11.56 -14.94 -6.66
N TRP A 260 -12.73 -14.96 -6.05
CA TRP A 260 -13.80 -14.05 -6.43
C TRP A 260 -13.49 -12.59 -6.05
N PHE A 261 -12.97 -12.36 -4.85
CA PHE A 261 -12.63 -11.02 -4.38
C PHE A 261 -11.31 -10.52 -5.01
N GLY A 262 -10.32 -11.40 -5.19
CA GLY A 262 -9.05 -11.06 -5.84
C GLY A 262 -9.26 -10.65 -7.30
N VAL A 263 -9.97 -11.47 -8.09
CA VAL A 263 -10.23 -11.19 -9.51
C VAL A 263 -11.21 -10.03 -9.67
N GLY A 264 -12.37 -10.09 -9.01
CA GLY A 264 -13.40 -9.06 -9.13
C GLY A 264 -12.92 -7.71 -8.60
N GLY A 265 -12.36 -7.67 -7.39
CA GLY A 265 -11.81 -6.48 -6.77
C GLY A 265 -10.63 -5.89 -7.54
N GLY A 266 -9.76 -6.76 -8.10
CA GLY A 266 -8.66 -6.34 -8.95
C GLY A 266 -9.13 -5.63 -10.22
N ILE A 267 -10.08 -6.22 -10.95
CA ILE A 267 -10.67 -5.62 -12.16
C ILE A 267 -11.37 -4.29 -11.82
N ALA A 268 -12.19 -4.28 -10.76
CA ALA A 268 -12.89 -3.08 -10.31
C ALA A 268 -11.92 -1.96 -9.89
N GLY A 269 -10.83 -2.30 -9.19
CA GLY A 269 -9.80 -1.34 -8.78
C GLY A 269 -9.03 -0.73 -9.95
N ILE A 270 -8.63 -1.55 -10.94
CA ILE A 270 -7.96 -1.09 -12.16
C ILE A 270 -8.89 -0.16 -12.95
N PHE A 271 -10.14 -0.58 -13.17
CA PHE A 271 -11.12 0.21 -13.89
C PHE A 271 -11.41 1.54 -13.19
N GLY A 272 -11.58 1.51 -11.83
CA GLY A 272 -11.80 2.73 -11.04
C GLY A 272 -10.62 3.69 -11.09
N THR A 273 -9.39 3.19 -11.00
CA THR A 273 -8.18 4.02 -11.10
C THR A 273 -8.05 4.67 -12.47
N TRP A 274 -8.29 3.91 -13.55
CA TRP A 274 -8.32 4.44 -14.92
C TRP A 274 -9.41 5.48 -15.11
N LEU A 275 -10.64 5.17 -14.68
CA LEU A 275 -11.78 6.07 -14.75
C LEU A 275 -11.53 7.38 -13.98
N GLY A 276 -10.95 7.30 -12.78
CA GLY A 276 -10.59 8.47 -11.98
C GLY A 276 -9.61 9.39 -12.69
N GLY A 277 -8.56 8.82 -13.30
CA GLY A 277 -7.61 9.57 -14.13
C GLY A 277 -8.25 10.20 -15.37
N TRP A 278 -9.12 9.45 -16.06
CA TRP A 278 -9.85 9.95 -17.24
C TRP A 278 -10.79 11.12 -16.88
N LEU A 279 -11.57 10.98 -15.80
CA LEU A 279 -12.47 12.02 -15.32
C LEU A 279 -11.70 13.29 -14.91
N ALA A 280 -10.58 13.12 -14.18
CA ALA A 280 -9.73 14.22 -13.78
C ALA A 280 -9.15 14.98 -14.99
N ASN A 281 -8.68 14.26 -16.00
CA ASN A 281 -8.18 14.88 -17.23
C ASN A 281 -9.28 15.57 -18.00
N ARG A 282 -10.43 14.92 -18.19
CA ARG A 282 -11.54 15.44 -19.02
C ARG A 282 -12.18 16.68 -18.42
N TYR A 283 -12.45 16.68 -17.13
CA TYR A 283 -13.16 17.77 -16.45
C TYR A 283 -12.22 18.74 -15.74
N GLY A 284 -11.06 18.30 -15.29
CA GLY A 284 -10.02 19.15 -14.69
C GLY A 284 -9.39 20.13 -15.68
N SER A 285 -9.43 19.85 -16.99
CA SER A 285 -9.05 20.81 -18.04
C SER A 285 -10.05 21.95 -18.22
N ILE A 286 -11.32 21.77 -17.82
CA ILE A 286 -12.36 22.80 -17.88
C ILE A 286 -12.28 23.68 -16.61
N ASP A 287 -12.24 23.04 -15.44
CA ASP A 287 -12.07 23.69 -14.14
C ASP A 287 -11.30 22.76 -13.21
N ARG A 288 -10.19 23.22 -12.65
CA ARG A 288 -9.30 22.47 -11.76
C ARG A 288 -9.99 21.93 -10.51
N ARG A 289 -11.11 22.53 -10.08
CA ARG A 289 -11.97 22.02 -9.00
C ARG A 289 -12.48 20.61 -9.29
N HIS A 290 -12.67 20.26 -10.57
CA HIS A 290 -13.23 18.97 -10.97
C HIS A 290 -12.23 17.81 -10.88
N VAL A 291 -10.94 18.07 -10.73
CA VAL A 291 -9.92 17.02 -10.54
C VAL A 291 -10.26 16.12 -9.35
N VAL A 292 -10.73 16.71 -8.24
CA VAL A 292 -11.08 15.96 -7.01
C VAL A 292 -12.60 15.83 -6.80
N THR A 293 -13.43 16.32 -7.72
CA THR A 293 -14.89 16.22 -7.63
C THR A 293 -15.36 14.77 -7.79
N ALA A 294 -14.82 14.04 -8.76
CA ALA A 294 -15.18 12.65 -9.00
C ALA A 294 -14.84 11.74 -7.80
N PRO A 295 -13.65 11.82 -7.18
CA PRO A 295 -13.37 11.15 -5.92
C PRO A 295 -14.35 11.50 -4.79
N ALA A 296 -14.67 12.79 -4.61
CA ALA A 296 -15.58 13.24 -3.55
C ALA A 296 -16.98 12.62 -3.71
N ILE A 297 -17.58 12.74 -4.89
CA ILE A 297 -18.90 12.19 -5.19
C ILE A 297 -18.87 10.66 -5.15
N GLY A 298 -17.85 10.04 -5.76
CA GLY A 298 -17.72 8.60 -5.81
C GLY A 298 -17.68 7.97 -4.43
N MET A 299 -16.88 8.53 -3.52
CA MET A 299 -16.80 8.04 -2.15
C MET A 299 -18.10 8.22 -1.37
N ALA A 300 -18.81 9.34 -1.55
CA ALA A 300 -20.11 9.54 -0.93
C ALA A 300 -21.15 8.52 -1.43
N LEU A 301 -21.19 8.26 -2.75
CA LEU A 301 -22.09 7.27 -3.35
C LEU A 301 -21.71 5.82 -2.99
N ALA A 302 -20.42 5.55 -2.73
CA ALA A 302 -19.96 4.24 -2.31
C ALA A 302 -20.52 3.82 -0.95
N VAL A 303 -20.88 4.77 -0.07
CA VAL A 303 -21.34 4.49 1.30
C VAL A 303 -22.65 3.68 1.30
N PRO A 304 -23.77 4.15 0.74
CA PRO A 304 -25.03 3.39 0.77
C PRO A 304 -24.89 2.06 0.02
N LEU A 305 -24.13 2.02 -1.08
CA LEU A 305 -23.93 0.79 -1.86
C LEU A 305 -23.13 -0.27 -1.08
N ALA A 306 -22.11 0.15 -0.32
CA ALA A 306 -21.35 -0.76 0.52
C ALA A 306 -22.20 -1.29 1.68
N ILE A 307 -23.00 -0.44 2.32
CA ILE A 307 -23.93 -0.86 3.39
C ILE A 307 -24.92 -1.89 2.82
N LEU A 308 -25.56 -1.60 1.67
CA LEU A 308 -26.47 -2.53 1.02
C LEU A 308 -25.81 -3.87 0.68
N ALA A 309 -24.53 -3.85 0.27
CA ALA A 309 -23.78 -5.07 -0.02
C ALA A 309 -23.56 -5.91 1.25
N PHE A 310 -23.13 -5.30 2.35
CA PHE A 310 -22.90 -6.03 3.60
C PHE A 310 -24.19 -6.49 4.32
N MET A 311 -25.35 -5.97 3.92
CA MET A 311 -26.67 -6.44 4.39
C MET A 311 -27.13 -7.73 3.71
N GLN A 312 -26.55 -8.10 2.56
CA GLN A 312 -27.02 -9.26 1.79
C GLN A 312 -26.72 -10.58 2.51
N SER A 313 -27.67 -11.50 2.43
CA SER A 313 -27.53 -12.87 2.91
C SER A 313 -26.85 -13.78 1.86
N ASP A 314 -27.05 -13.49 0.57
CA ASP A 314 -26.34 -14.18 -0.53
C ASP A 314 -25.01 -13.51 -0.81
N TRP A 315 -23.92 -14.26 -0.66
CA TRP A 315 -22.57 -13.77 -0.89
C TRP A 315 -22.32 -13.30 -2.33
N ARG A 316 -23.00 -13.88 -3.32
CA ARG A 316 -22.85 -13.51 -4.73
C ARG A 316 -23.40 -12.12 -4.99
N ILE A 317 -24.56 -11.83 -4.40
CA ILE A 317 -25.17 -10.50 -4.47
C ILE A 317 -24.32 -9.50 -3.70
N ALA A 318 -23.85 -9.85 -2.51
CA ALA A 318 -22.96 -9.02 -1.71
C ALA A 318 -21.70 -8.66 -2.50
N LEU A 319 -21.04 -9.64 -3.10
CA LEU A 319 -19.83 -9.44 -3.90
C LEU A 319 -20.10 -8.56 -5.13
N ALA A 320 -21.16 -8.86 -5.90
CA ALA A 320 -21.52 -8.07 -7.08
C ALA A 320 -21.78 -6.61 -6.73
N LEU A 321 -22.51 -6.35 -5.64
CA LEU A 321 -22.76 -5.00 -5.15
C LEU A 321 -21.47 -4.30 -4.68
N LEU A 322 -20.50 -5.01 -4.09
CA LEU A 322 -19.22 -4.44 -3.66
C LEU A 322 -18.31 -4.01 -4.81
N MET A 323 -18.52 -4.52 -6.03
CA MET A 323 -17.72 -4.09 -7.19
C MET A 323 -17.89 -2.60 -7.48
N VAL A 324 -19.10 -2.06 -7.36
CA VAL A 324 -19.38 -0.64 -7.61
C VAL A 324 -18.67 0.27 -6.58
N PRO A 325 -18.83 0.08 -5.25
CA PRO A 325 -18.04 0.82 -4.27
C PRO A 325 -16.53 0.68 -4.46
N THR A 326 -16.04 -0.46 -4.92
CA THR A 326 -14.60 -0.67 -5.18
C THR A 326 -14.11 0.22 -6.32
N VAL A 327 -14.86 0.32 -7.42
CA VAL A 327 -14.59 1.27 -8.52
C VAL A 327 -14.59 2.71 -7.99
N LEU A 328 -15.64 3.10 -7.28
CA LEU A 328 -15.84 4.46 -6.79
C LEU A 328 -14.74 4.88 -5.78
N ASN A 329 -14.36 3.97 -4.90
CA ASN A 329 -13.29 4.21 -3.93
C ASN A 329 -11.88 4.24 -4.58
N SER A 330 -11.72 3.75 -5.80
CA SER A 330 -10.44 3.78 -6.52
C SER A 330 -10.23 5.03 -7.38
N LEU A 331 -11.24 5.88 -7.54
CA LEU A 331 -11.19 7.09 -8.38
C LEU A 331 -10.12 8.11 -7.95
N TYR A 332 -9.67 8.08 -6.70
CA TYR A 332 -8.77 9.10 -6.14
C TYR A 332 -7.29 8.91 -6.49
N TYR A 333 -6.86 7.72 -6.87
CA TYR A 333 -5.43 7.40 -7.04
C TYR A 333 -4.73 8.35 -8.03
N GLY A 334 -5.21 8.41 -9.27
CA GLY A 334 -4.63 9.29 -10.28
C GLY A 334 -4.68 10.77 -9.91
N PRO A 335 -5.86 11.32 -9.58
CA PRO A 335 -6.04 12.71 -9.17
C PRO A 335 -5.15 13.16 -8.00
N VAL A 336 -5.00 12.35 -6.97
CA VAL A 336 -4.18 12.69 -5.80
C VAL A 336 -2.71 12.84 -6.16
N PHE A 337 -2.11 11.82 -6.82
CA PHE A 337 -0.69 11.87 -7.15
C PHE A 337 -0.35 12.99 -8.15
N SER A 338 -1.21 13.23 -9.15
CA SER A 338 -1.01 14.32 -10.11
C SER A 338 -1.13 15.70 -9.45
N SER A 339 -2.13 15.89 -8.59
CA SER A 339 -2.34 17.17 -7.89
C SER A 339 -1.21 17.50 -6.92
N VAL A 340 -0.73 16.51 -6.14
CA VAL A 340 0.40 16.72 -5.22
C VAL A 340 1.64 17.22 -5.96
N GLN A 341 1.93 16.65 -7.14
CA GLN A 341 3.06 17.10 -7.96
C GLN A 341 2.83 18.49 -8.59
N GLY A 342 1.58 18.85 -8.86
CA GLY A 342 1.21 20.18 -9.39
C GLY A 342 1.22 21.30 -8.34
N LEU A 343 0.97 20.98 -7.07
CA LEU A 343 0.90 21.94 -5.97
C LEU A 343 2.25 22.46 -5.50
N VAL A 344 3.35 21.80 -5.87
CA VAL A 344 4.68 22.09 -5.33
C VAL A 344 5.70 22.32 -6.45
N PRO A 345 6.72 23.18 -6.22
CA PRO A 345 7.79 23.39 -7.18
C PRO A 345 8.60 22.10 -7.39
N LEU A 346 9.31 22.03 -8.53
CA LEU A 346 10.04 20.83 -8.97
C LEU A 346 10.96 20.23 -7.91
N HIS A 347 11.68 21.06 -7.15
CA HIS A 347 12.63 20.61 -6.12
C HIS A 347 11.95 20.00 -4.87
N GLN A 348 10.66 20.26 -4.64
CA GLN A 348 9.91 19.72 -3.50
C GLN A 348 9.02 18.51 -3.86
N ARG A 349 8.84 18.17 -5.15
CA ARG A 349 7.94 17.10 -5.61
C ARG A 349 8.26 15.73 -4.97
N ALA A 350 9.54 15.41 -4.86
CA ALA A 350 9.96 14.16 -4.24
C ALA A 350 9.60 14.12 -2.75
N MET A 351 9.82 15.22 -2.02
CA MET A 351 9.48 15.33 -0.60
C MET A 351 7.97 15.28 -0.37
N ALA A 352 7.19 15.99 -1.19
CA ALA A 352 5.73 15.98 -1.11
C ALA A 352 5.15 14.56 -1.35
N SER A 353 5.66 13.86 -2.37
CA SER A 353 5.25 12.47 -2.63
C SER A 353 5.68 11.51 -1.51
N ALA A 354 6.88 11.68 -0.96
CA ALA A 354 7.36 10.86 0.15
C ALA A 354 6.51 11.04 1.42
N LEU A 355 6.14 12.28 1.75
CA LEU A 355 5.29 12.58 2.90
C LEU A 355 3.85 12.05 2.70
N LEU A 356 3.32 12.14 1.47
CA LEU A 356 2.04 11.56 1.11
C LEU A 356 2.06 10.03 1.34
N LEU A 357 3.07 9.32 0.81
CA LEU A 357 3.21 7.88 0.98
C LEU A 357 3.45 7.49 2.44
N PHE A 358 4.20 8.31 3.19
CA PHE A 358 4.40 8.12 4.64
C PHE A 358 3.06 8.13 5.38
N GLY A 359 2.21 9.13 5.12
CA GLY A 359 0.86 9.21 5.70
C GLY A 359 -0.03 8.03 5.30
N GLN A 360 -0.04 7.68 4.02
CA GLN A 360 -0.81 6.54 3.52
C GLN A 360 -0.36 5.20 4.12
N ASN A 361 0.94 4.98 4.29
CA ASN A 361 1.45 3.74 4.87
C ASN A 361 1.25 3.68 6.38
N LEU A 362 1.60 4.72 7.11
CA LEU A 362 1.51 4.69 8.57
C LEU A 362 0.06 4.71 9.06
N ILE A 363 -0.75 5.65 8.55
CA ILE A 363 -2.15 5.79 8.92
C ILE A 363 -3.00 4.73 8.22
N GLY A 364 -2.80 4.54 6.91
CA GLY A 364 -3.59 3.62 6.11
C GLY A 364 -3.28 2.17 6.43
N LEU A 365 -2.12 1.70 5.98
CA LEU A 365 -1.71 0.31 6.13
C LEU A 365 -1.49 -0.08 7.60
N GLY A 366 -0.93 0.83 8.43
CA GLY A 366 -0.66 0.55 9.83
C GLY A 366 -1.91 0.54 10.69
N LEU A 367 -2.62 1.66 10.75
CA LEU A 367 -3.73 1.84 11.69
C LEU A 367 -5.07 1.31 11.18
N GLY A 368 -5.29 1.23 9.85
CA GLY A 368 -6.57 0.80 9.28
C GLY A 368 -7.01 -0.59 9.77
N PRO A 369 -6.25 -1.67 9.48
CA PRO A 369 -6.61 -3.00 9.94
C PRO A 369 -6.72 -3.11 11.48
N LEU A 370 -5.81 -2.45 12.21
CA LEU A 370 -5.79 -2.47 13.66
C LEU A 370 -7.05 -1.82 14.26
N PHE A 371 -7.42 -0.63 13.80
CA PHE A 371 -8.58 0.09 14.30
C PHE A 371 -9.87 -0.72 14.13
N PHE A 372 -10.07 -1.32 12.97
CA PHE A 372 -11.25 -2.13 12.72
C PHE A 372 -11.22 -3.44 13.51
N GLY A 373 -10.05 -4.01 13.80
CA GLY A 373 -9.90 -5.14 14.71
C GLY A 373 -10.30 -4.81 16.15
N MET A 374 -9.81 -3.69 16.65
CA MET A 374 -10.20 -3.20 17.98
C MET A 374 -11.71 -2.94 18.09
N LEU A 375 -12.30 -2.36 17.04
CA LEU A 375 -13.73 -2.11 16.97
C LEU A 375 -14.53 -3.42 16.91
N SER A 376 -14.02 -4.44 16.20
CA SER A 376 -14.65 -5.77 16.14
C SER A 376 -14.65 -6.45 17.49
N ASP A 377 -13.50 -6.46 18.21
CA ASP A 377 -13.44 -7.01 19.57
C ASP A 377 -14.37 -6.28 20.53
N TRP A 378 -14.48 -4.94 20.41
CA TRP A 378 -15.38 -4.14 21.25
C TRP A 378 -16.87 -4.46 20.98
N LEU A 379 -17.25 -4.75 19.74
CA LEU A 379 -18.61 -5.11 19.34
C LEU A 379 -18.93 -6.61 19.57
N ARG A 380 -17.91 -7.46 19.73
CA ARG A 380 -18.08 -8.91 19.82
C ARG A 380 -18.97 -9.40 20.97
N PRO A 381 -18.98 -8.80 22.17
CA PRO A 381 -19.88 -9.20 23.25
C PRO A 381 -21.35 -9.07 22.90
N GLU A 382 -21.73 -8.12 22.03
CA GLU A 382 -23.11 -7.84 21.63
C GLU A 382 -23.52 -8.58 20.36
N PHE A 383 -22.62 -8.65 19.36
CA PHE A 383 -22.93 -9.16 18.02
C PHE A 383 -22.23 -10.50 17.68
N GLY A 384 -21.44 -11.04 18.58
CA GLY A 384 -20.72 -12.31 18.35
C GLY A 384 -19.82 -12.26 17.13
N THR A 385 -19.89 -13.31 16.28
CA THR A 385 -19.12 -13.42 15.04
C THR A 385 -19.52 -12.40 13.97
N ASP A 386 -20.74 -11.86 14.06
CA ASP A 386 -21.27 -10.85 13.13
C ASP A 386 -20.75 -9.42 13.43
N SER A 387 -19.95 -9.23 14.50
CA SER A 387 -19.28 -7.97 14.84
C SER A 387 -18.58 -7.33 13.64
N VAL A 388 -17.94 -8.15 12.79
CA VAL A 388 -17.24 -7.70 11.57
C VAL A 388 -18.18 -7.01 10.59
N ARG A 389 -19.44 -7.46 10.44
CA ARG A 389 -20.44 -6.81 9.59
C ARG A 389 -20.71 -5.38 10.07
N TYR A 390 -20.91 -5.18 11.38
CA TYR A 390 -21.15 -3.86 11.96
C TYR A 390 -19.94 -2.94 11.86
N VAL A 391 -18.73 -3.50 12.01
CA VAL A 391 -17.48 -2.78 11.72
C VAL A 391 -17.45 -2.28 10.29
N LEU A 392 -17.85 -3.10 9.32
CA LEU A 392 -17.87 -2.73 7.89
C LEU A 392 -18.95 -1.69 7.57
N TYR A 393 -20.08 -1.68 8.29
CA TYR A 393 -21.06 -0.57 8.21
C TYR A 393 -20.43 0.74 8.69
N GLY A 394 -19.76 0.71 9.85
CA GLY A 394 -19.01 1.86 10.36
C GLY A 394 -17.92 2.33 9.39
N ALA A 395 -17.17 1.38 8.83
CA ALA A 395 -16.14 1.66 7.83
C ALA A 395 -16.71 2.27 6.54
N ALA A 396 -17.92 1.85 6.12
CA ALA A 396 -18.62 2.47 4.99
C ALA A 396 -19.00 3.92 5.32
N LEU A 397 -19.60 4.18 6.48
CA LEU A 397 -19.97 5.53 6.94
C LEU A 397 -18.75 6.45 7.07
N LEU A 398 -17.63 5.96 7.57
CA LEU A 398 -16.36 6.70 7.61
C LEU A 398 -15.88 7.11 6.21
N GLY A 399 -16.37 6.49 5.14
CA GLY A 399 -16.14 6.90 3.76
C GLY A 399 -16.62 8.33 3.44
N LEU A 400 -17.53 8.89 4.24
CA LEU A 400 -17.94 10.29 4.13
C LEU A 400 -16.83 11.26 4.54
N VAL A 401 -15.86 10.84 5.36
CA VAL A 401 -14.74 11.70 5.80
C VAL A 401 -13.85 12.09 4.61
N PRO A 402 -13.25 11.15 3.85
CA PRO A 402 -12.47 11.52 2.67
C PRO A 402 -13.33 12.18 1.60
N ALA A 403 -14.61 11.82 1.44
CA ALA A 403 -15.53 12.50 0.53
C ALA A 403 -15.66 14.00 0.87
N ALA A 404 -15.90 14.31 2.15
CA ALA A 404 -15.98 15.68 2.64
C ALA A 404 -14.64 16.43 2.49
N LEU A 405 -13.51 15.78 2.79
CA LEU A 405 -12.18 16.37 2.63
C LEU A 405 -11.90 16.73 1.17
N PHE A 406 -12.20 15.84 0.20
CA PHE A 406 -12.06 16.14 -1.23
C PHE A 406 -13.03 17.23 -1.68
N TRP A 407 -14.26 17.23 -1.17
CA TRP A 407 -15.21 18.28 -1.50
C TRP A 407 -14.74 19.65 -1.00
N TYR A 408 -14.23 19.72 0.22
CA TYR A 408 -13.70 20.93 0.82
C TYR A 408 -12.38 21.39 0.20
N LEU A 409 -11.60 20.46 -0.37
CA LEU A 409 -10.35 20.75 -1.06
C LEU A 409 -10.55 21.48 -2.40
N ARG A 410 -11.70 21.29 -3.09
CA ARG A 410 -11.96 21.82 -4.45
C ARG A 410 -11.59 23.30 -4.64
N PRO A 411 -12.10 24.26 -3.84
CA PRO A 411 -11.76 25.66 -4.02
C PRO A 411 -10.30 25.98 -3.70
N GLN A 412 -9.69 25.33 -2.73
CA GLN A 412 -8.29 25.51 -2.36
C GLN A 412 -7.34 25.01 -3.44
N LEU A 413 -7.66 23.86 -4.05
CA LEU A 413 -6.87 23.31 -5.13
C LEU A 413 -6.86 24.21 -6.36
N HIS A 414 -8.00 24.78 -6.72
CA HIS A 414 -8.11 25.77 -7.80
C HIS A 414 -7.25 27.01 -7.51
N ALA A 415 -7.42 27.60 -6.32
CA ALA A 415 -6.71 28.84 -5.95
C ALA A 415 -5.18 28.66 -5.86
N GLU A 416 -4.68 27.49 -5.49
CA GLU A 416 -3.24 27.24 -5.36
C GLU A 416 -2.61 26.82 -6.69
N LEU A 417 -3.30 26.04 -7.52
CA LEU A 417 -2.79 25.64 -8.84
C LEU A 417 -2.73 26.81 -9.84
N ASP A 418 -3.60 27.79 -9.69
CA ASP A 418 -3.61 28.97 -10.57
C ASP A 418 -2.48 29.97 -10.25
N LYS A 419 -1.88 29.90 -9.05
CA LYS A 419 -0.71 30.70 -8.70
C LYS A 419 0.59 30.24 -9.40
N HIS A 420 0.60 29.02 -9.93
CA HIS A 420 1.77 28.41 -10.56
C HIS A 420 1.68 28.35 -12.10
N VAL A 421 0.67 28.97 -12.69
CA VAL A 421 0.50 29.21 -14.12
C VAL A 421 0.79 30.66 -14.43
#